data_4f77560314ca4cfa5019243e86b4fa32
#
_entry.id   4f77560314ca4cfa5019243e86b4fa32
#
_cell.length_a   1.000
_cell.length_b   1.000
_cell.length_c   1.000
_cell.angle_alpha   90.00
_cell.angle_beta   90.00
_cell.angle_gamma   90.00
#
_symmetry.space_group_name_H-M   'P 1'
#
loop_
_entity.id
_entity.type
_entity.pdbx_description
1 polymer ?
#
loop_
_entity_poly.entity_id
_entity_poly.type
_entity_poly.pdbx_seq_one_letter_code
_entity_poly.pdbx_strand_id
1 'polypeptide(L)'
;KRGTTWPLLTRLLSPARGSYRSENTDILSVMDTVQRHVEGRPLWVIDRGGDRGRLWDAWLRAERHVLVRAANQRFWQWRDTAKTSQQIARDLPLKHRGHLRRGQHIPVRFGITKVTLREHPETPLWMIVVDHEKSERLVLVTTRPVRGRRQGERMIQAYLDRWACEEGYRFTKQGFDLEGVQARRFTTLQNLVALASLAWALLAAYQDRAPELVRHAQRQKRHHRLIFPFYSLQRGWQRLFAQGRSVFYPLWRRAPDAEARIPDLFTSSGGLCR
;
A
#
# COMPACT_ATOMS: atom_id res chain seq x y z
N LYS A 1 -8.95 0.04 9.74
CA LYS A 1 -9.91 1.10 9.39
C LYS A 1 -9.81 1.39 7.90
N ARG A 2 -10.96 1.56 7.21
CA ARG A 2 -10.95 1.89 5.78
C ARG A 2 -10.48 3.34 5.59
N GLY A 3 -9.54 3.55 4.68
CA GLY A 3 -9.13 4.87 4.22
C GLY A 3 -7.87 5.46 4.88
N THR A 4 -7.20 4.72 5.76
CA THR A 4 -5.91 5.16 6.32
C THR A 4 -4.79 4.31 5.72
N THR A 5 -3.77 4.96 5.21
CA THR A 5 -2.58 4.32 4.64
C THR A 5 -1.40 4.54 5.58
N TRP A 6 -0.75 3.45 5.97
CA TRP A 6 0.40 3.46 6.87
C TRP A 6 1.63 2.93 6.14
N PRO A 7 2.78 3.59 6.23
CA PRO A 7 4.04 3.00 5.82
C PRO A 7 4.45 1.95 6.86
N LEU A 8 4.34 0.67 6.52
CA LEU A 8 4.75 -0.42 7.42
C LEU A 8 6.26 -0.67 7.33
N LEU A 9 6.79 -0.64 6.12
CA LEU A 9 8.20 -0.85 5.85
C LEU A 9 8.57 -0.13 4.54
N THR A 10 9.64 0.64 4.57
CA THR A 10 10.24 1.27 3.40
C THR A 10 11.65 0.74 3.22
N ARG A 11 11.97 0.24 2.03
CA ARG A 11 13.30 -0.25 1.70
C ARG A 11 13.83 0.44 0.46
N LEU A 12 15.03 1.01 0.57
CA LEU A 12 15.75 1.53 -0.58
C LEU A 12 16.53 0.40 -1.24
N LEU A 13 16.35 0.27 -2.55
CA LEU A 13 17.07 -0.69 -3.37
C LEU A 13 18.22 0.03 -4.09
N SER A 14 19.39 -0.58 -4.09
CA SER A 14 20.53 -0.10 -4.86
C SER A 14 21.33 -1.30 -5.38
N PRO A 15 21.53 -1.44 -6.69
CA PRO A 15 22.40 -2.48 -7.25
C PRO A 15 23.85 -2.38 -6.74
N ALA A 16 24.30 -1.18 -6.36
CA ALA A 16 25.64 -0.96 -5.79
C ALA A 16 25.79 -1.46 -4.34
N ARG A 17 24.72 -1.91 -3.70
CA ARG A 17 24.77 -2.46 -2.35
C ARG A 17 25.30 -3.89 -2.39
N GLY A 18 26.37 -4.20 -1.67
CA GLY A 18 26.99 -5.53 -1.64
C GLY A 18 26.07 -6.67 -1.21
N SER A 19 24.99 -6.38 -0.45
CA SER A 19 23.97 -7.36 -0.07
C SER A 19 22.80 -7.46 -1.06
N TYR A 20 22.78 -6.67 -2.14
CA TYR A 20 21.72 -6.73 -3.15
C TYR A 20 21.90 -7.99 -3.99
N ARG A 21 20.87 -8.83 -4.04
CA ARG A 21 20.86 -10.04 -4.89
C ARG A 21 19.90 -9.87 -6.07
N SER A 22 18.67 -9.53 -5.79
CA SER A 22 17.65 -9.25 -6.80
C SER A 22 16.44 -8.55 -6.16
N GLU A 23 15.69 -7.83 -6.97
CA GLU A 23 14.42 -7.23 -6.54
C GLU A 23 13.43 -8.26 -5.99
N ASN A 24 13.36 -9.45 -6.60
CA ASN A 24 12.48 -10.52 -6.11
C ASN A 24 12.86 -10.96 -4.69
N THR A 25 14.17 -11.12 -4.42
CA THR A 25 14.66 -11.47 -3.07
C THR A 25 14.32 -10.39 -2.05
N ASP A 26 14.45 -9.13 -2.43
CA ASP A 26 14.11 -8.02 -1.55
C ASP A 26 12.60 -7.93 -1.28
N ILE A 27 11.75 -8.12 -2.30
CA ILE A 27 10.29 -8.19 -2.14
C ILE A 27 9.92 -9.29 -1.14
N LEU A 28 10.43 -10.50 -1.32
CA LEU A 28 10.15 -11.63 -0.42
C LEU A 28 10.63 -11.35 1.01
N SER A 29 11.83 -10.81 1.17
CA SER A 29 12.37 -10.43 2.48
C SER A 29 11.53 -9.37 3.19
N VAL A 30 11.01 -8.38 2.45
CA VAL A 30 10.08 -7.37 2.99
C VAL A 30 8.77 -8.03 3.42
N MET A 31 8.21 -8.92 2.60
CA MET A 31 6.98 -9.64 2.95
C MET A 31 7.18 -10.49 4.21
N ASP A 32 8.30 -11.21 4.35
CA ASP A 32 8.64 -11.99 5.54
C ASP A 32 8.76 -11.11 6.78
N THR A 33 9.42 -9.97 6.65
CA THR A 33 9.60 -9.03 7.76
C THR A 33 8.26 -8.49 8.23
N VAL A 34 7.42 -8.02 7.32
CA VAL A 34 6.08 -7.50 7.67
C VAL A 34 5.20 -8.61 8.26
N GLN A 35 5.23 -9.82 7.68
CA GLN A 35 4.42 -10.95 8.15
C GLN A 35 4.70 -11.30 9.61
N ARG A 36 5.94 -11.17 10.08
CA ARG A 36 6.31 -11.43 11.49
C ARG A 36 5.70 -10.43 12.48
N HIS A 37 5.31 -9.24 12.01
CA HIS A 37 4.79 -8.15 12.85
C HIS A 37 3.29 -7.90 12.65
N VAL A 38 2.66 -8.61 11.73
CA VAL A 38 1.22 -8.46 11.45
C VAL A 38 0.51 -9.76 11.81
N GLU A 39 -0.51 -9.66 12.65
CA GLU A 39 -1.32 -10.81 13.01
C GLU A 39 -2.13 -11.34 11.82
N GLY A 40 -2.30 -12.65 11.76
CA GLY A 40 -3.09 -13.34 10.75
C GLY A 40 -2.40 -13.43 9.39
N ARG A 41 -3.21 -13.65 8.34
CA ARG A 41 -2.74 -13.78 6.95
C ARG A 41 -3.16 -12.54 6.15
N PRO A 42 -2.28 -11.54 5.97
CA PRO A 42 -2.60 -10.34 5.20
C PRO A 42 -2.79 -10.68 3.72
N LEU A 43 -3.59 -9.87 3.03
CA LEU A 43 -3.68 -9.90 1.58
C LEU A 43 -2.62 -8.96 0.99
N TRP A 44 -1.65 -9.52 0.29
CA TRP A 44 -0.63 -8.76 -0.41
C TRP A 44 -1.15 -8.33 -1.78
N VAL A 45 -1.26 -7.04 -1.99
CA VAL A 45 -1.76 -6.48 -3.25
C VAL A 45 -0.60 -5.90 -4.04
N ILE A 46 -0.37 -6.44 -5.23
CA ILE A 46 0.84 -6.19 -6.00
C ILE A 46 0.44 -5.76 -7.42
N ASP A 47 1.20 -4.85 -7.99
CA ASP A 47 0.97 -4.38 -9.35
C ASP A 47 1.45 -5.39 -10.42
N ARG A 48 1.37 -4.98 -11.69
CA ARG A 48 1.79 -5.80 -12.83
C ARG A 48 3.29 -6.18 -12.77
N GLY A 49 4.13 -5.31 -12.19
CA GLY A 49 5.57 -5.55 -12.07
C GLY A 49 5.90 -6.76 -11.18
N GLY A 50 5.01 -7.15 -10.28
CA GLY A 50 5.15 -8.33 -9.44
C GLY A 50 4.62 -9.63 -10.06
N ASP A 51 4.06 -9.61 -11.28
CA ASP A 51 3.63 -10.85 -11.96
C ASP A 51 4.84 -11.59 -12.55
N ARG A 52 5.63 -12.23 -11.70
CA ARG A 52 6.87 -12.94 -12.04
C ARG A 52 6.80 -14.38 -11.55
N GLY A 53 7.24 -15.33 -12.39
CA GLY A 53 7.19 -16.77 -12.06
C GLY A 53 7.85 -17.11 -10.72
N ARG A 54 9.05 -16.56 -10.46
CA ARG A 54 9.77 -16.78 -9.18
C ARG A 54 8.99 -16.28 -7.96
N LEU A 55 8.23 -15.20 -8.09
CA LEU A 55 7.40 -14.69 -6.98
C LEU A 55 6.18 -15.58 -6.79
N TRP A 56 5.52 -15.99 -7.85
CA TRP A 56 4.40 -16.94 -7.77
C TRP A 56 4.81 -18.24 -7.07
N ASP A 57 5.94 -18.85 -7.49
CA ASP A 57 6.48 -20.05 -6.86
C ASP A 57 6.70 -19.87 -5.35
N ALA A 58 7.35 -18.79 -4.95
CA ALA A 58 7.59 -18.48 -3.53
C ALA A 58 6.30 -18.23 -2.74
N TRP A 59 5.32 -17.51 -3.33
CA TRP A 59 4.06 -17.23 -2.66
C TRP A 59 3.20 -18.46 -2.47
N LEU A 60 3.17 -19.35 -3.48
CA LEU A 60 2.40 -20.60 -3.41
C LEU A 60 3.00 -21.56 -2.39
N ARG A 61 4.31 -21.74 -2.38
CA ARG A 61 5.00 -22.56 -1.36
C ARG A 61 4.79 -22.03 0.07
N ALA A 62 4.74 -20.72 0.24
CA ALA A 62 4.52 -20.09 1.54
C ALA A 62 3.02 -19.87 1.86
N GLU A 63 2.12 -20.40 1.05
CA GLU A 63 0.64 -20.26 1.19
C GLU A 63 0.18 -18.81 1.42
N ARG A 64 0.82 -17.85 0.78
CA ARG A 64 0.50 -16.43 0.97
C ARG A 64 -0.78 -16.03 0.24
N HIS A 65 -1.54 -15.17 0.87
CA HIS A 65 -2.67 -14.53 0.20
C HIS A 65 -2.20 -13.35 -0.62
N VAL A 66 -2.18 -13.52 -1.94
CA VAL A 66 -1.77 -12.47 -2.88
C VAL A 66 -2.89 -12.11 -3.83
N LEU A 67 -2.87 -10.86 -4.28
CA LEU A 67 -3.71 -10.31 -5.34
C LEU A 67 -2.80 -9.52 -6.27
N VAL A 68 -2.65 -9.99 -7.49
CA VAL A 68 -1.69 -9.46 -8.46
C VAL A 68 -2.43 -9.02 -9.72
N ARG A 69 -2.06 -7.86 -10.29
CA ARG A 69 -2.45 -7.52 -11.65
C ARG A 69 -1.64 -8.36 -12.63
N ALA A 70 -2.29 -9.23 -13.37
CA ALA A 70 -1.62 -10.10 -14.32
C ALA A 70 -1.05 -9.31 -15.51
N ALA A 71 0.11 -9.73 -15.98
CA ALA A 71 0.69 -9.26 -17.25
C ALA A 71 -0.15 -9.79 -18.42
N ASN A 72 -0.38 -8.96 -19.44
CA ASN A 72 -1.25 -9.31 -20.57
C ASN A 72 -0.84 -10.61 -21.28
N GLN A 73 0.48 -10.84 -21.40
CA GLN A 73 1.06 -11.99 -22.11
C GLN A 73 1.40 -13.16 -21.18
N ARG A 74 1.04 -13.11 -19.90
CA ARG A 74 1.23 -14.25 -19.01
C ARG A 74 0.32 -15.38 -19.41
N PHE A 75 0.88 -16.61 -19.56
CA PHE A 75 0.14 -17.82 -19.83
C PHE A 75 -0.44 -18.44 -18.55
N TRP A 76 -1.66 -18.94 -18.67
CA TRP A 76 -2.39 -19.65 -17.64
C TRP A 76 -3.03 -20.89 -18.24
N GLN A 77 -3.13 -21.96 -17.46
CA GLN A 77 -4.01 -23.07 -17.82
C GLN A 77 -5.44 -22.70 -17.48
N TRP A 78 -6.29 -22.69 -18.47
CA TRP A 78 -7.70 -22.33 -18.36
C TRP A 78 -8.55 -23.28 -19.20
N ARG A 79 -9.46 -24.05 -18.51
CA ARG A 79 -10.33 -25.04 -19.21
C ARG A 79 -9.51 -25.96 -20.14
N ASP A 80 -8.48 -26.56 -19.58
CA ASP A 80 -7.58 -27.52 -20.27
C ASP A 80 -6.76 -26.95 -21.44
N THR A 81 -6.78 -25.64 -21.63
CA THR A 81 -5.99 -24.97 -22.66
C THR A 81 -5.09 -23.89 -22.06
N ALA A 82 -3.91 -23.72 -22.64
CA ALA A 82 -3.02 -22.62 -22.28
C ALA A 82 -3.45 -21.35 -23.03
N LYS A 83 -3.80 -20.31 -22.29
CA LYS A 83 -4.19 -18.99 -22.83
C LYS A 83 -3.49 -17.86 -22.10
N THR A 84 -3.22 -16.76 -22.81
CA THR A 84 -2.72 -15.55 -22.17
C THR A 84 -3.81 -14.85 -21.34
N SER A 85 -3.39 -14.03 -20.38
CA SER A 85 -4.31 -13.18 -19.61
C SER A 85 -5.25 -12.38 -20.52
N GLN A 86 -4.71 -11.85 -21.61
CA GLN A 86 -5.49 -11.05 -22.56
C GLN A 86 -6.51 -11.90 -23.33
N GLN A 87 -6.16 -13.12 -23.74
CA GLN A 87 -7.10 -14.04 -24.39
C GLN A 87 -8.22 -14.44 -23.45
N ILE A 88 -7.89 -14.82 -22.21
CA ILE A 88 -8.91 -15.13 -21.20
C ILE A 88 -9.80 -13.92 -20.94
N ALA A 89 -9.22 -12.73 -20.89
CA ALA A 89 -9.98 -11.51 -20.67
C ALA A 89 -10.99 -11.22 -21.79
N ARG A 90 -10.70 -11.60 -23.04
CA ARG A 90 -11.65 -11.48 -24.15
C ARG A 90 -12.75 -12.54 -24.10
N ASP A 91 -12.39 -13.76 -23.78
CA ASP A 91 -13.27 -14.93 -23.86
C ASP A 91 -14.18 -15.10 -22.63
N LEU A 92 -13.78 -14.54 -21.47
CA LEU A 92 -14.52 -14.72 -20.22
C LEU A 92 -15.78 -13.83 -20.17
N PRO A 93 -16.99 -14.43 -20.03
CA PRO A 93 -18.21 -13.65 -19.85
C PRO A 93 -18.20 -12.85 -18.54
N LEU A 94 -18.54 -11.58 -18.60
CA LEU A 94 -18.62 -10.68 -17.45
C LEU A 94 -20.01 -10.75 -16.81
N LYS A 95 -20.29 -11.83 -16.08
CA LYS A 95 -21.61 -12.15 -15.51
C LYS A 95 -22.01 -11.32 -14.29
N HIS A 96 -21.03 -10.68 -13.62
CA HIS A 96 -21.28 -9.91 -12.41
C HIS A 96 -21.30 -8.41 -12.66
N ARG A 97 -22.24 -7.73 -12.02
CA ARG A 97 -22.31 -6.26 -11.96
C ARG A 97 -22.06 -5.84 -10.51
N GLY A 98 -21.23 -4.84 -10.31
CA GLY A 98 -20.87 -4.34 -9.00
C GLY A 98 -20.62 -2.84 -8.99
N HIS A 99 -20.31 -2.30 -7.81
CA HIS A 99 -19.98 -0.91 -7.62
C HIS A 99 -18.68 -0.81 -6.81
N LEU A 100 -17.76 0.02 -7.29
CA LEU A 100 -16.51 0.32 -6.62
C LEU A 100 -16.58 1.71 -6.02
N ARG A 101 -15.80 1.92 -4.97
CA ARG A 101 -15.71 3.20 -4.27
C ARG A 101 -14.36 3.86 -4.57
N ARG A 102 -14.39 4.93 -5.35
CA ARG A 102 -13.22 5.77 -5.60
C ARG A 102 -13.65 7.24 -5.61
N GLY A 103 -13.95 7.78 -4.41
CA GLY A 103 -14.58 9.10 -4.30
C GLY A 103 -16.04 9.12 -4.78
N GLN A 104 -16.33 8.40 -5.86
CA GLN A 104 -17.66 8.18 -6.44
C GLN A 104 -17.97 6.68 -6.50
N HIS A 105 -19.24 6.33 -6.66
CA HIS A 105 -19.67 4.98 -6.97
C HIS A 105 -19.47 4.73 -8.46
N ILE A 106 -18.51 3.87 -8.82
CA ILE A 106 -18.19 3.51 -10.20
C ILE A 106 -18.82 2.16 -10.50
N PRO A 107 -19.77 2.05 -11.43
CA PRO A 107 -20.31 0.76 -11.85
C PRO A 107 -19.22 -0.02 -12.59
N VAL A 108 -19.17 -1.32 -12.36
CA VAL A 108 -18.23 -2.23 -13.03
C VAL A 108 -18.91 -3.52 -13.41
N ARG A 109 -18.47 -4.13 -14.52
CA ARG A 109 -18.81 -5.49 -14.90
C ARG A 109 -17.56 -6.35 -14.75
N PHE A 110 -17.71 -7.56 -14.27
CA PHE A 110 -16.59 -8.47 -14.12
C PHE A 110 -16.98 -9.95 -14.24
N GLY A 111 -16.01 -10.75 -14.62
CA GLY A 111 -16.08 -12.20 -14.67
C GLY A 111 -15.10 -12.83 -13.70
N ILE A 112 -15.41 -14.01 -13.21
CA ILE A 112 -14.56 -14.79 -12.31
C ILE A 112 -14.35 -16.16 -12.91
N THR A 113 -13.12 -16.66 -12.91
CA THR A 113 -12.81 -18.03 -13.34
C THR A 113 -11.63 -18.58 -12.55
N LYS A 114 -11.48 -19.90 -12.56
CA LYS A 114 -10.28 -20.57 -12.04
C LYS A 114 -9.24 -20.68 -13.15
N VAL A 115 -7.99 -20.54 -12.77
CA VAL A 115 -6.81 -20.77 -13.61
C VAL A 115 -5.74 -21.44 -12.78
N THR A 116 -4.75 -22.08 -13.43
CA THR A 116 -3.57 -22.57 -12.75
C THR A 116 -2.31 -22.13 -13.50
N LEU A 117 -1.18 -22.15 -12.81
CA LEU A 117 0.12 -22.02 -13.47
C LEU A 117 0.56 -23.40 -14.01
N ARG A 118 1.31 -23.40 -15.09
CA ARG A 118 1.85 -24.64 -15.66
C ARG A 118 2.73 -25.38 -14.64
N GLU A 119 3.48 -24.63 -13.86
CA GLU A 119 4.40 -25.14 -12.84
C GLU A 119 3.70 -25.60 -11.56
N HIS A 120 2.42 -25.22 -11.39
CA HIS A 120 1.58 -25.53 -10.22
C HIS A 120 0.16 -25.90 -10.66
N PRO A 121 -0.03 -26.98 -11.44
CA PRO A 121 -1.31 -27.35 -12.00
C PRO A 121 -2.36 -27.75 -10.94
N GLU A 122 -1.89 -28.25 -9.79
CA GLU A 122 -2.71 -28.67 -8.65
C GLU A 122 -3.23 -27.50 -7.80
N THR A 123 -2.63 -26.29 -7.96
CA THR A 123 -2.96 -25.15 -7.11
C THR A 123 -3.88 -24.17 -7.84
N PRO A 124 -5.19 -24.19 -7.57
CA PRO A 124 -6.12 -23.30 -8.24
C PRO A 124 -5.95 -21.85 -7.79
N LEU A 125 -5.90 -20.96 -8.76
CA LEU A 125 -5.93 -19.52 -8.60
C LEU A 125 -7.26 -18.97 -9.14
N TRP A 126 -7.69 -17.83 -8.64
CA TRP A 126 -8.89 -17.16 -9.13
C TRP A 126 -8.50 -15.92 -9.93
N MET A 127 -8.93 -15.93 -11.19
CA MET A 127 -8.78 -14.78 -12.09
C MET A 127 -10.07 -13.99 -12.11
N ILE A 128 -9.96 -12.67 -11.96
CA ILE A 128 -11.04 -11.71 -12.02
C ILE A 128 -10.75 -10.77 -13.19
N VAL A 129 -11.61 -10.78 -14.17
CA VAL A 129 -11.53 -9.87 -15.33
C VAL A 129 -12.54 -8.76 -15.12
N VAL A 130 -12.07 -7.52 -15.11
CA VAL A 130 -12.89 -6.33 -14.86
C VAL A 130 -12.95 -5.47 -16.10
N ASP A 131 -14.15 -5.13 -16.52
CA ASP A 131 -14.41 -4.16 -17.57
C ASP A 131 -14.54 -2.77 -16.96
N HIS A 132 -13.69 -1.87 -17.39
CA HIS A 132 -13.70 -0.48 -16.96
C HIS A 132 -13.91 0.38 -18.22
N GLU A 133 -14.95 1.17 -18.24
CA GLU A 133 -15.55 1.87 -19.40
C GLU A 133 -14.62 2.62 -20.37
N LYS A 134 -13.33 2.79 -20.06
CA LYS A 134 -12.40 3.63 -20.83
C LYS A 134 -11.02 3.01 -21.10
N SER A 135 -10.78 1.76 -20.77
CA SER A 135 -9.43 1.17 -20.88
C SER A 135 -9.46 -0.34 -21.14
N GLU A 136 -8.30 -0.91 -21.44
CA GLU A 136 -8.12 -2.37 -21.45
C GLU A 136 -8.68 -3.01 -20.20
N ARG A 137 -9.27 -4.20 -20.34
CA ARG A 137 -9.79 -4.98 -19.22
C ARG A 137 -8.68 -5.21 -18.19
N LEU A 138 -9.00 -4.91 -16.92
CA LEU A 138 -8.11 -5.19 -15.82
C LEU A 138 -8.20 -6.67 -15.46
N VAL A 139 -7.07 -7.38 -15.46
CA VAL A 139 -6.98 -8.78 -15.08
C VAL A 139 -6.28 -8.89 -13.74
N LEU A 140 -6.97 -9.42 -12.75
CA LEU A 140 -6.46 -9.66 -11.40
C LEU A 140 -6.42 -11.16 -11.15
N VAL A 141 -5.36 -11.64 -10.51
CA VAL A 141 -5.23 -13.05 -10.09
C VAL A 141 -4.92 -13.10 -8.60
N THR A 142 -5.59 -14.00 -7.89
CA THR A 142 -5.43 -14.15 -6.44
C THR A 142 -5.40 -15.61 -6.02
N THR A 143 -4.63 -15.89 -4.98
CA THR A 143 -4.61 -17.18 -4.28
C THR A 143 -5.84 -17.38 -3.39
N ARG A 144 -6.57 -16.30 -3.05
CA ARG A 144 -7.78 -16.43 -2.21
C ARG A 144 -8.97 -16.90 -3.04
N PRO A 145 -9.76 -17.85 -2.54
CA PRO A 145 -11.00 -18.28 -3.19
C PRO A 145 -11.97 -17.12 -3.43
N VAL A 146 -12.44 -17.01 -4.69
CA VAL A 146 -13.44 -16.01 -5.09
C VAL A 146 -14.63 -16.73 -5.71
N ARG A 147 -15.66 -16.97 -4.90
CA ARG A 147 -16.81 -17.82 -5.28
C ARG A 147 -18.05 -17.03 -5.74
N GLY A 148 -17.99 -15.69 -5.77
CA GLY A 148 -19.16 -14.91 -6.16
C GLY A 148 -18.96 -13.40 -6.13
N ARG A 149 -20.01 -12.68 -6.48
CA ARG A 149 -20.02 -11.24 -6.69
C ARG A 149 -19.37 -10.45 -5.53
N ARG A 150 -19.83 -10.67 -4.29
CA ARG A 150 -19.33 -9.90 -3.12
C ARG A 150 -17.83 -10.10 -2.86
N GLN A 151 -17.31 -11.30 -3.13
CA GLN A 151 -15.88 -11.56 -2.96
C GLN A 151 -15.08 -10.94 -4.11
N GLY A 152 -15.60 -10.99 -5.35
CA GLY A 152 -15.01 -10.31 -6.50
C GLY A 152 -14.92 -8.80 -6.28
N GLU A 153 -16.02 -8.15 -5.88
CA GLU A 153 -16.03 -6.72 -5.56
C GLU A 153 -14.98 -6.34 -4.50
N ARG A 154 -14.84 -7.17 -3.46
CA ARG A 154 -13.82 -6.94 -2.40
C ARG A 154 -12.39 -7.03 -2.93
N MET A 155 -12.11 -7.98 -3.82
CA MET A 155 -10.77 -8.12 -4.42
C MET A 155 -10.48 -6.95 -5.36
N ILE A 156 -11.43 -6.56 -6.19
CA ILE A 156 -11.28 -5.41 -7.09
C ILE A 156 -11.06 -4.13 -6.26
N GLN A 157 -11.86 -3.93 -5.20
CA GLN A 157 -11.70 -2.77 -4.31
C GLN A 157 -10.33 -2.77 -3.63
N ALA A 158 -9.87 -3.91 -3.13
CA ALA A 158 -8.54 -4.02 -2.52
C ALA A 158 -7.42 -3.64 -3.50
N TYR A 159 -7.56 -4.04 -4.77
CA TYR A 159 -6.59 -3.63 -5.80
C TYR A 159 -6.64 -2.12 -6.08
N LEU A 160 -7.82 -1.51 -6.12
CA LEU A 160 -7.95 -0.06 -6.29
C LEU A 160 -7.41 0.71 -5.09
N ASP A 161 -7.61 0.19 -3.88
CA ASP A 161 -7.09 0.80 -2.65
C ASP A 161 -5.55 0.83 -2.63
N ARG A 162 -4.88 -0.05 -3.39
CA ARG A 162 -3.42 -0.02 -3.61
C ARG A 162 -2.91 1.33 -4.12
N TRP A 163 -3.73 2.06 -4.88
CA TRP A 163 -3.35 3.40 -5.37
C TRP A 163 -2.96 4.37 -4.24
N ALA A 164 -3.42 4.12 -3.03
CA ALA A 164 -3.00 4.88 -1.87
C ALA A 164 -1.49 4.78 -1.57
N CYS A 165 -0.83 3.69 -1.98
CA CYS A 165 0.63 3.55 -1.90
C CYS A 165 1.34 4.54 -2.84
N GLU A 166 0.83 4.73 -4.06
CA GLU A 166 1.40 5.67 -5.04
C GLU A 166 1.26 7.11 -4.56
N GLU A 167 0.10 7.46 -3.99
CA GLU A 167 -0.09 8.76 -3.35
C GLU A 167 0.83 8.93 -2.13
N GLY A 168 1.06 7.87 -1.37
CA GLY A 168 2.02 7.86 -0.27
C GLY A 168 3.46 8.09 -0.73
N TYR A 169 3.90 7.44 -1.81
CA TYR A 169 5.21 7.70 -2.41
C TYR A 169 5.32 9.13 -2.92
N ARG A 170 4.31 9.62 -3.61
CA ARG A 170 4.26 11.01 -4.07
C ARG A 170 4.34 11.98 -2.89
N PHE A 171 3.59 11.73 -1.83
CA PHE A 171 3.64 12.52 -0.61
C PHE A 171 5.03 12.52 0.02
N THR A 172 5.67 11.36 0.11
CA THR A 172 7.03 11.24 0.66
C THR A 172 8.04 12.02 -0.18
N LYS A 173 7.96 11.93 -1.50
CA LYS A 173 8.84 12.65 -2.42
C LYS A 173 8.61 14.17 -2.38
N GLN A 174 7.39 14.61 -2.57
CA GLN A 174 7.03 16.02 -2.71
C GLN A 174 6.80 16.72 -1.37
N GLY A 175 6.21 16.04 -0.39
CA GLY A 175 5.90 16.60 0.92
C GLY A 175 7.16 16.82 1.78
N PHE A 176 8.18 15.98 1.61
CA PHE A 176 9.46 16.07 2.31
C PHE A 176 10.61 16.47 1.38
N ASP A 177 10.31 16.83 0.13
CA ASP A 177 11.29 17.27 -0.89
C ASP A 177 12.50 16.31 -1.02
N LEU A 178 12.24 14.99 -0.95
CA LEU A 178 13.32 14.00 -1.02
C LEU A 178 14.03 13.98 -2.38
N GLU A 179 13.40 14.47 -3.44
CA GLU A 179 14.00 14.58 -4.77
C GLU A 179 14.96 15.75 -4.87
N GLY A 180 14.77 16.82 -4.07
CA GLY A 180 15.68 17.96 -3.97
C GLY A 180 16.92 17.68 -3.10
N VAL A 181 16.92 16.59 -2.34
CA VAL A 181 18.03 16.26 -1.44
C VAL A 181 19.20 15.64 -2.19
N GLN A 182 20.34 16.31 -2.22
CA GLN A 182 21.60 15.79 -2.76
C GLN A 182 22.36 14.98 -1.70
N ALA A 183 21.93 13.75 -1.44
CA ALA A 183 22.63 12.87 -0.52
C ALA A 183 23.81 12.16 -1.21
N ARG A 184 25.04 12.47 -0.79
CA ARG A 184 26.26 11.85 -1.32
C ARG A 184 26.45 10.40 -0.82
N ARG A 185 25.89 10.05 0.33
CA ARG A 185 26.02 8.71 0.95
C ARG A 185 24.68 8.01 0.98
N PHE A 186 24.69 6.74 0.63
CA PHE A 186 23.48 5.90 0.66
C PHE A 186 22.85 5.82 2.06
N THR A 187 23.68 5.75 3.12
CA THR A 187 23.20 5.77 4.51
C THR A 187 22.45 7.06 4.87
N THR A 188 22.91 8.21 4.37
CA THR A 188 22.21 9.49 4.56
C THR A 188 20.83 9.45 3.91
N LEU A 189 20.73 8.92 2.68
CA LEU A 189 19.45 8.77 2.00
C LEU A 189 18.54 7.79 2.75
N GLN A 190 19.08 6.67 3.27
CA GLN A 190 18.30 5.73 4.08
C GLN A 190 17.72 6.40 5.33
N ASN A 191 18.52 7.19 6.05
CA ASN A 191 18.06 7.89 7.25
C ASN A 191 16.99 8.93 6.92
N LEU A 192 17.12 9.68 5.83
CA LEU A 192 16.12 10.64 5.39
C LEU A 192 14.80 9.97 5.03
N VAL A 193 14.84 8.85 4.30
CA VAL A 193 13.65 8.08 3.96
C VAL A 193 13.00 7.47 5.21
N ALA A 194 13.80 7.02 6.18
CA ALA A 194 13.29 6.51 7.46
C ALA A 194 12.58 7.63 8.25
N LEU A 195 13.17 8.82 8.34
CA LEU A 195 12.55 9.98 8.99
C LEU A 195 11.26 10.41 8.29
N ALA A 196 11.24 10.46 6.97
CA ALA A 196 10.04 10.77 6.19
C ALA A 196 8.93 9.73 6.40
N SER A 197 9.29 8.44 6.46
CA SER A 197 8.35 7.36 6.74
C SER A 197 7.79 7.44 8.16
N LEU A 198 8.61 7.78 9.15
CA LEU A 198 8.19 8.02 10.52
C LEU A 198 7.23 9.22 10.61
N ALA A 199 7.56 10.33 9.97
CA ALA A 199 6.70 11.52 9.92
C ALA A 199 5.35 11.21 9.28
N TRP A 200 5.33 10.43 8.20
CA TRP A 200 4.09 9.95 7.60
C TRP A 200 3.29 9.06 8.56
N ALA A 201 3.94 8.11 9.24
CA ALA A 201 3.29 7.25 10.23
C ALA A 201 2.66 8.06 11.37
N LEU A 202 3.36 9.08 11.87
CA LEU A 202 2.84 10.02 12.87
C LEU A 202 1.61 10.76 12.35
N LEU A 203 1.65 11.33 11.14
CA LEU A 203 0.49 11.99 10.54
C LEU A 203 -0.69 11.03 10.40
N ALA A 204 -0.45 9.77 10.02
CA ALA A 204 -1.47 8.74 9.92
C ALA A 204 -2.09 8.40 11.29
N ALA A 205 -1.28 8.36 12.36
CA ALA A 205 -1.75 8.15 13.73
C ALA A 205 -2.62 9.31 14.23
N TYR A 206 -2.24 10.53 13.88
CA TYR A 206 -2.97 11.73 14.31
C TYR A 206 -4.24 12.01 13.50
N GLN A 207 -4.36 11.48 12.30
CA GLN A 207 -5.54 11.69 11.44
C GLN A 207 -6.87 11.42 12.15
N ASP A 208 -6.90 10.38 12.97
CA ASP A 208 -8.12 9.97 13.71
C ASP A 208 -8.26 10.64 15.08
N ARG A 209 -7.15 11.15 15.65
CA ARG A 209 -7.09 11.67 17.02
C ARG A 209 -7.19 13.20 17.12
N ALA A 210 -6.94 13.89 16.02
CA ALA A 210 -6.97 15.36 15.99
C ALA A 210 -7.96 15.88 14.93
N PRO A 211 -9.29 15.72 15.15
CA PRO A 211 -10.30 16.17 14.20
C PRO A 211 -10.24 17.68 13.93
N GLU A 212 -9.67 18.46 14.84
CA GLU A 212 -9.45 19.90 14.67
C GLU A 212 -8.35 20.22 13.67
N LEU A 213 -7.24 19.45 13.68
CA LEU A 213 -6.18 19.57 12.69
C LEU A 213 -6.73 19.23 11.30
N VAL A 214 -7.56 18.21 11.20
CA VAL A 214 -8.24 17.83 9.95
C VAL A 214 -9.17 18.97 9.50
N ARG A 215 -9.93 19.59 10.41
CA ARG A 215 -10.79 20.73 10.10
C ARG A 215 -10.01 21.97 9.65
N HIS A 216 -8.90 22.30 10.30
CA HIS A 216 -8.00 23.37 9.85
C HIS A 216 -7.38 23.09 8.48
N ALA A 217 -7.04 21.85 8.22
CA ALA A 217 -6.53 21.41 6.92
C ALA A 217 -7.61 21.47 5.82
N GLN A 218 -8.86 21.22 6.15
CA GLN A 218 -10.00 21.20 5.22
C GLN A 218 -10.56 22.58 4.90
N ARG A 219 -10.38 23.60 5.76
CA ARG A 219 -10.93 24.94 5.57
C ARG A 219 -10.60 25.63 4.25
N GLN A 220 -9.63 25.12 3.50
CA GLN A 220 -9.22 25.72 2.22
C GLN A 220 -9.76 25.04 0.96
N LYS A 221 -10.43 23.88 1.06
CA LYS A 221 -11.02 23.23 -0.14
C LYS A 221 -12.44 22.77 0.16
N ARG A 222 -13.40 23.59 -0.23
CA ARG A 222 -14.85 23.37 -0.01
C ARG A 222 -15.46 22.17 -0.73
N HIS A 223 -14.78 21.44 -1.64
CA HIS A 223 -15.51 20.58 -2.58
C HIS A 223 -15.03 19.16 -2.81
N HIS A 224 -13.97 18.64 -2.19
CA HIS A 224 -13.63 17.22 -2.38
C HIS A 224 -13.23 16.55 -1.06
N ARG A 225 -13.92 15.45 -0.76
CA ARG A 225 -13.49 14.49 0.26
C ARG A 225 -12.09 14.03 -0.15
N LEU A 226 -11.07 14.46 0.58
CA LEU A 226 -9.68 14.16 0.27
C LEU A 226 -9.49 12.65 0.37
N ILE A 227 -9.20 12.01 -0.76
CA ILE A 227 -8.86 10.57 -0.81
C ILE A 227 -7.55 10.34 -0.06
N PHE A 228 -6.66 11.35 -0.05
CA PHE A 228 -5.38 11.33 0.62
C PHE A 228 -5.18 12.63 1.43
N PRO A 229 -5.43 12.61 2.75
CA PRO A 229 -5.48 13.83 3.57
C PRO A 229 -4.11 14.37 3.99
N PHE A 230 -3.01 13.64 3.76
CA PHE A 230 -1.71 13.94 4.36
C PHE A 230 -1.10 15.28 3.93
N TYR A 231 -1.25 15.69 2.67
CA TYR A 231 -0.82 17.04 2.23
C TYR A 231 -1.53 18.16 2.99
N SER A 232 -2.80 17.97 3.28
CA SER A 232 -3.59 18.95 4.01
C SER A 232 -3.22 18.96 5.48
N LEU A 233 -2.99 17.80 6.08
CA LEU A 233 -2.50 17.66 7.46
C LEU A 233 -1.12 18.29 7.62
N GLN A 234 -0.18 18.01 6.72
CA GLN A 234 1.14 18.61 6.73
C GLN A 234 1.09 20.13 6.67
N ARG A 235 0.29 20.69 5.75
CA ARG A 235 0.08 22.15 5.67
C ARG A 235 -0.60 22.71 6.90
N GLY A 236 -1.55 21.99 7.49
CA GLY A 236 -2.18 22.34 8.76
C GLY A 236 -1.15 22.44 9.88
N TRP A 237 -0.29 21.43 10.02
CA TRP A 237 0.83 21.45 10.96
C TRP A 237 1.80 22.62 10.72
N GLN A 238 2.25 22.81 9.48
CA GLN A 238 3.14 23.92 9.13
C GLN A 238 2.56 25.28 9.52
N ARG A 239 1.26 25.48 9.32
CA ARG A 239 0.57 26.72 9.73
C ARG A 239 0.48 26.86 11.23
N LEU A 240 0.12 25.77 11.93
CA LEU A 240 0.09 25.79 13.39
C LEU A 240 1.48 26.10 13.95
N PHE A 241 2.55 25.54 13.41
CA PHE A 241 3.91 25.86 13.83
C PHE A 241 4.31 27.29 13.44
N ALA A 242 3.95 27.78 12.26
CA ALA A 242 4.22 29.14 11.82
C ALA A 242 3.48 30.20 12.63
N GLN A 243 2.22 29.92 13.02
CA GLN A 243 1.40 30.79 13.87
C GLN A 243 1.67 30.60 15.36
N GLY A 244 2.35 29.56 15.73
CA GLY A 244 2.10 28.87 16.96
C GLY A 244 3.14 28.94 18.06
N ARG A 245 4.12 29.86 18.05
CA ARG A 245 4.76 30.13 19.35
C ARG A 245 3.75 30.71 20.37
N SER A 246 2.78 31.47 19.92
CA SER A 246 1.76 32.07 20.78
C SER A 246 0.62 31.15 21.19
N VAL A 247 0.27 30.15 20.40
CA VAL A 247 -0.89 29.26 20.64
C VAL A 247 -0.47 27.92 21.29
N PHE A 248 0.68 27.36 20.96
CA PHE A 248 1.14 26.09 21.54
C PHE A 248 1.69 26.24 22.96
N TYR A 249 2.34 27.35 23.25
CA TYR A 249 2.94 27.58 24.57
C TYR A 249 1.88 27.59 25.71
N PRO A 250 0.69 28.22 25.55
CA PRO A 250 -0.36 28.12 26.54
C PRO A 250 -1.04 26.77 26.67
N LEU A 251 -1.14 26.01 25.55
CA LEU A 251 -1.75 24.67 25.56
C LEU A 251 -0.82 23.65 26.22
N TRP A 252 0.48 23.77 26.00
CA TRP A 252 1.49 22.96 26.68
C TRP A 252 1.52 23.20 28.19
N ARG A 253 1.43 24.44 28.63
CA ARG A 253 1.37 24.80 30.05
C ARG A 253 0.08 24.37 30.77
N ARG A 254 -1.01 24.17 30.05
CA ARG A 254 -2.29 23.73 30.59
C ARG A 254 -2.50 22.22 30.66
N ALA A 255 -1.56 21.43 30.20
CA ALA A 255 -1.57 19.98 30.34
C ALA A 255 -0.83 19.58 31.64
N PRO A 256 -1.54 19.40 32.76
CA PRO A 256 -0.90 19.18 34.07
C PRO A 256 -0.09 17.90 34.20
N ASP A 257 -0.19 16.99 33.22
CA ASP A 257 0.47 15.67 33.23
C ASP A 257 1.34 15.42 32.01
N ALA A 258 1.80 16.45 31.30
CA ALA A 258 2.61 16.26 30.09
C ALA A 258 3.98 15.64 30.37
N GLU A 259 4.54 15.83 31.56
CA GLU A 259 5.81 15.22 31.96
C GLU A 259 5.69 13.71 32.29
N ALA A 260 4.52 13.26 32.71
CA ALA A 260 4.29 11.87 33.09
C ALA A 260 3.96 10.92 31.92
N ARG A 261 3.84 11.42 30.69
CA ARG A 261 3.37 10.64 29.53
C ARG A 261 4.33 10.59 28.33
N ILE A 262 5.54 11.09 28.46
CA ILE A 262 6.59 10.75 27.51
C ILE A 262 7.18 9.44 28.06
N PRO A 263 6.90 8.26 27.45
CA PRO A 263 7.65 7.06 27.83
C PRO A 263 9.10 7.40 27.57
N ASP A 264 9.98 7.05 28.50
CA ASP A 264 11.43 7.13 28.34
C ASP A 264 11.88 6.30 27.13
N LEU A 265 11.70 6.84 25.93
CA LEU A 265 12.18 6.24 24.69
C LEU A 265 13.71 6.36 24.53
N PHE A 266 14.38 7.04 25.49
CA PHE A 266 15.81 7.31 25.41
C PHE A 266 16.63 6.77 26.58
N THR A 267 16.03 6.09 27.56
CA THR A 267 16.76 5.60 28.75
C THR A 267 17.07 4.12 28.77
N SER A 268 16.83 3.36 27.71
CA SER A 268 17.21 1.93 27.63
C SER A 268 18.49 1.68 26.80
N SER A 269 19.49 2.54 26.91
CA SER A 269 20.84 2.26 26.40
C SER A 269 21.85 2.23 27.56
N GLY A 270 21.55 1.45 28.60
CA GLY A 270 22.49 1.08 29.63
C GLY A 270 22.92 -0.36 29.47
N GLY A 271 24.13 -0.59 28.92
CA GLY A 271 24.80 -1.87 29.09
C GLY A 271 25.28 -2.56 27.83
N LEU A 272 26.34 -2.03 27.23
CA LEU A 272 27.32 -2.86 26.53
C LEU A 272 28.66 -2.11 26.53
N CYS A 273 29.31 -2.18 27.68
CA CYS A 273 30.75 -2.09 27.81
C CYS A 273 31.22 -3.29 28.66
N ARG A 274 31.69 -4.33 27.97
CA ARG A 274 32.92 -5.10 28.23
C ARG A 274 33.02 -6.24 27.25
#